data_d7223af59b222b07d9fc6a49bf57314b
#
_entry.id   d7223af59b222b07d9fc6a49bf57314b
#
_cell.length_a   1.000
_cell.length_b   1.000
_cell.length_c   1.000
_cell.angle_alpha   90.00
_cell.angle_beta   90.00
_cell.angle_gamma   90.00
#
_symmetry.space_group_name_H-M   'P 1'
#
loop_
_entity.id
_entity.type
_entity.pdbx_description
1 polymer ?
#
loop_
_entity_poly.entity_id
_entity_poly.type
_entity_poly.pdbx_seq_one_letter_code
_entity_poly.pdbx_strand_id
1 'polypeptide(L)'
;MKKNNTDKVFSKKLISNFSSSLSQDKRLYKEDIELSIAYSKDLAKINILNSKEQKNIEKALKNIFKEIKNKKFEWRPELEDIHMNIESRLHDLVGPYAGKIHTGKSRNDQIATIERMYVKNSVLDLFSKIEKLQEEIVIKAESHLDFVMPSYTHLQRAQPILLSHQLM
;
A
#
# COMPACT_ATOMS: atom_id res chain seq x y z
N MET A 1 3.20 -44.25 16.40
CA MET A 1 3.81 -43.15 17.18
C MET A 1 2.86 -41.97 17.20
N LYS A 2 2.32 -41.59 18.37
CA LYS A 2 1.49 -40.38 18.52
C LYS A 2 2.41 -39.17 18.44
N LYS A 3 2.32 -38.35 17.36
CA LYS A 3 3.01 -37.04 17.28
C LYS A 3 2.55 -36.19 18.46
N ASN A 4 3.49 -35.74 19.27
CA ASN A 4 3.21 -34.90 20.44
C ASN A 4 2.50 -33.60 19.99
N ASN A 5 1.55 -33.10 20.81
CA ASN A 5 0.83 -31.87 20.55
C ASN A 5 1.77 -30.64 20.35
N THR A 6 2.91 -30.65 21.03
CA THR A 6 3.99 -29.66 20.90
C THR A 6 4.57 -29.59 19.48
N ASP A 7 4.80 -30.73 18.84
CA ASP A 7 5.36 -30.79 17.48
C ASP A 7 4.37 -30.22 16.43
N LYS A 8 3.08 -30.47 16.65
CA LYS A 8 2.01 -29.92 15.79
C LYS A 8 1.87 -28.41 15.92
N VAL A 9 2.00 -27.88 17.13
CA VAL A 9 1.93 -26.43 17.40
C VAL A 9 3.18 -25.73 16.83
N PHE A 10 4.36 -26.31 17.02
CA PHE A 10 5.61 -25.80 16.49
C PHE A 10 5.61 -25.77 14.95
N SER A 11 5.18 -26.86 14.31
CA SER A 11 5.09 -26.93 12.85
C SER A 11 4.07 -25.95 12.27
N LYS A 12 2.91 -25.75 12.91
CA LYS A 12 1.93 -24.74 12.50
C LYS A 12 2.48 -23.32 12.57
N LYS A 13 3.17 -22.97 13.66
CA LYS A 13 3.79 -21.65 13.83
C LYS A 13 4.90 -21.41 12.80
N LEU A 14 5.70 -22.43 12.50
CA LEU A 14 6.76 -22.34 11.49
C LEU A 14 6.16 -22.09 10.09
N ILE A 15 5.14 -22.85 9.71
CA ILE A 15 4.45 -22.71 8.43
C ILE A 15 3.80 -21.31 8.33
N SER A 16 3.07 -20.88 9.36
CA SER A 16 2.44 -19.57 9.39
C SER A 16 3.46 -18.43 9.24
N ASN A 17 4.60 -18.51 9.92
CA ASN A 17 5.65 -17.51 9.79
C ASN A 17 6.32 -17.51 8.41
N PHE A 18 6.42 -18.67 7.76
CA PHE A 18 7.01 -18.81 6.44
C PHE A 18 6.08 -18.32 5.34
N SER A 19 4.77 -18.60 5.45
CA SER A 19 3.77 -18.21 4.43
C SER A 19 3.26 -16.76 4.57
N SER A 20 3.45 -16.13 5.74
CA SER A 20 2.90 -14.80 5.99
C SER A 20 3.62 -13.71 5.19
N SER A 21 2.87 -12.99 4.37
CA SER A 21 3.30 -11.79 3.64
C SER A 21 2.95 -10.48 4.36
N LEU A 22 2.25 -10.56 5.48
CA LEU A 22 1.67 -9.40 6.18
C LEU A 22 2.66 -8.26 6.44
N SER A 23 3.93 -8.57 6.76
CA SER A 23 4.94 -7.53 7.03
C SER A 23 5.26 -6.68 5.81
N GLN A 24 5.14 -7.23 4.61
CA GLN A 24 5.41 -6.58 3.32
C GLN A 24 4.16 -5.92 2.74
N ASP A 25 3.04 -6.64 2.74
CA ASP A 25 1.82 -6.27 2.01
C ASP A 25 0.91 -5.30 2.78
N LYS A 26 1.04 -5.17 4.10
CA LYS A 26 0.23 -4.22 4.89
C LYS A 26 0.26 -2.77 4.38
N ARG A 27 1.27 -2.38 3.61
CA ARG A 27 1.34 -1.07 2.95
C ARG A 27 0.28 -0.85 1.87
N LEU A 28 -0.28 -1.94 1.35
CA LEU A 28 -1.26 -1.95 0.26
C LEU A 28 -2.71 -1.80 0.77
N TYR A 29 -2.90 -1.57 2.07
CA TYR A 29 -4.23 -1.53 2.68
C TYR A 29 -5.20 -0.51 2.05
N LYS A 30 -4.65 0.60 1.55
CA LYS A 30 -5.44 1.65 0.91
C LYS A 30 -6.05 1.14 -0.39
N GLU A 31 -5.23 0.57 -1.23
CA GLU A 31 -5.62 0.03 -2.53
C GLU A 31 -6.56 -1.17 -2.39
N ASP A 32 -6.33 -2.04 -1.40
CA ASP A 32 -7.21 -3.17 -1.13
C ASP A 32 -8.61 -2.73 -0.69
N ILE A 33 -8.70 -1.71 0.19
CA ILE A 33 -9.97 -1.15 0.63
C ILE A 33 -10.69 -0.42 -0.52
N GLU A 34 -9.96 0.37 -1.32
CA GLU A 34 -10.51 1.07 -2.48
C GLU A 34 -11.09 0.09 -3.51
N LEU A 35 -10.33 -0.96 -3.85
CA LEU A 35 -10.78 -2.04 -4.73
C LEU A 35 -12.02 -2.73 -4.17
N SER A 36 -12.01 -3.09 -2.88
CA SER A 36 -13.12 -3.77 -2.22
C SER A 36 -14.39 -2.93 -2.21
N ILE A 37 -14.28 -1.61 -2.01
CA ILE A 37 -15.42 -0.69 -2.11
C ILE A 37 -15.96 -0.65 -3.54
N ALA A 38 -15.11 -0.50 -4.55
CA ALA A 38 -15.52 -0.48 -5.95
C ALA A 38 -16.20 -1.79 -6.33
N TYR A 39 -15.60 -2.92 -6.00
CA TYR A 39 -16.14 -4.24 -6.29
C TYR A 39 -17.49 -4.50 -5.60
N SER A 40 -17.66 -4.03 -4.35
CA SER A 40 -18.95 -4.15 -3.65
C SER A 40 -20.10 -3.45 -4.40
N LYS A 41 -19.81 -2.34 -5.09
CA LYS A 41 -20.79 -1.62 -5.91
C LYS A 41 -21.16 -2.41 -7.15
N ASP A 42 -20.20 -3.08 -7.78
CA ASP A 42 -20.47 -3.93 -8.94
C ASP A 42 -21.27 -5.18 -8.56
N LEU A 43 -20.96 -5.80 -7.42
CA LEU A 43 -21.77 -6.89 -6.86
C LEU A 43 -23.22 -6.47 -6.57
N ALA A 44 -23.43 -5.22 -6.19
CA ALA A 44 -24.78 -4.69 -6.00
C ALA A 44 -25.53 -4.49 -7.33
N LYS A 45 -24.85 -4.05 -8.40
CA LYS A 45 -25.45 -3.92 -9.74
C LYS A 45 -25.96 -5.25 -10.29
N ILE A 46 -25.30 -6.35 -9.97
CA ILE A 46 -25.68 -7.70 -10.39
C ILE A 46 -26.51 -8.46 -9.32
N ASN A 47 -27.04 -7.74 -8.33
CA ASN A 47 -27.91 -8.26 -7.27
C ASN A 47 -27.32 -9.37 -6.38
N ILE A 48 -26.00 -9.51 -6.28
CA ILE A 48 -25.34 -10.38 -5.29
C ILE A 48 -25.40 -9.74 -3.90
N LEU A 49 -25.16 -8.41 -3.83
CA LEU A 49 -25.41 -7.60 -2.66
C LEU A 49 -26.68 -6.77 -2.86
N ASN A 50 -27.52 -6.68 -1.83
CA ASN A 50 -28.57 -5.67 -1.87
C ASN A 50 -28.02 -4.28 -1.48
N SER A 51 -28.79 -3.23 -1.73
CA SER A 51 -28.34 -1.84 -1.50
C SER A 51 -27.98 -1.55 -0.03
N LYS A 52 -28.63 -2.19 0.93
CA LYS A 52 -28.35 -2.04 2.36
C LYS A 52 -27.02 -2.74 2.73
N GLU A 53 -26.82 -3.97 2.26
CA GLU A 53 -25.59 -4.73 2.46
C GLU A 53 -24.39 -3.97 1.88
N GLN A 54 -24.51 -3.47 0.64
CA GLN A 54 -23.44 -2.72 -0.02
C GLN A 54 -23.06 -1.46 0.77
N LYS A 55 -24.04 -0.65 1.20
CA LYS A 55 -23.79 0.55 2.01
C LYS A 55 -23.11 0.24 3.34
N ASN A 56 -23.51 -0.85 3.99
CA ASN A 56 -22.90 -1.29 5.25
C ASN A 56 -21.47 -1.75 5.05
N ILE A 57 -21.18 -2.52 3.99
CA ILE A 57 -19.83 -2.94 3.60
C ILE A 57 -18.95 -1.71 3.34
N GLU A 58 -19.41 -0.76 2.53
CA GLU A 58 -18.65 0.47 2.23
C GLU A 58 -18.35 1.27 3.50
N LYS A 59 -19.32 1.43 4.40
CA LYS A 59 -19.13 2.10 5.68
C LYS A 59 -18.12 1.38 6.56
N ALA A 60 -18.21 0.05 6.64
CA ALA A 60 -17.29 -0.77 7.43
C ALA A 60 -15.85 -0.70 6.88
N LEU A 61 -15.66 -0.80 5.56
CA LEU A 61 -14.35 -0.66 4.91
C LEU A 61 -13.74 0.72 5.14
N LYS A 62 -14.54 1.80 5.10
CA LYS A 62 -14.07 3.15 5.46
C LYS A 62 -13.68 3.26 6.93
N ASN A 63 -14.33 2.54 7.83
CA ASN A 63 -13.94 2.47 9.24
C ASN A 63 -12.63 1.72 9.41
N ILE A 64 -12.46 0.56 8.76
CA ILE A 64 -11.21 -0.22 8.75
C ILE A 64 -10.05 0.64 8.24
N PHE A 65 -10.25 1.40 7.15
CA PHE A 65 -9.26 2.35 6.67
C PHE A 65 -8.81 3.35 7.74
N LYS A 66 -9.77 3.91 8.49
CA LYS A 66 -9.47 4.83 9.59
C LYS A 66 -8.75 4.14 10.75
N GLU A 67 -9.14 2.91 11.09
CA GLU A 67 -8.46 2.10 12.11
C GLU A 67 -6.99 1.89 11.74
N ILE A 68 -6.69 1.50 10.49
CA ILE A 68 -5.31 1.27 10.02
C ILE A 68 -4.53 2.59 9.99
N LYS A 69 -5.09 3.64 9.38
CA LYS A 69 -4.45 4.96 9.28
C LYS A 69 -4.08 5.53 10.66
N ASN A 70 -4.94 5.33 11.65
CA ASN A 70 -4.75 5.81 13.02
C ASN A 70 -3.96 4.82 13.91
N LYS A 71 -3.40 3.75 13.34
CA LYS A 71 -2.65 2.70 14.05
C LYS A 71 -3.45 2.02 15.17
N LYS A 72 -4.77 1.93 15.01
CA LYS A 72 -5.72 1.28 15.93
C LYS A 72 -6.19 -0.08 15.44
N PHE A 73 -5.79 -0.48 14.24
CA PHE A 73 -6.14 -1.78 13.66
C PHE A 73 -5.26 -2.88 14.28
N GLU A 74 -5.90 -3.93 14.76
CA GLU A 74 -5.21 -5.08 15.32
C GLU A 74 -4.90 -6.10 14.21
N TRP A 75 -3.64 -6.16 13.83
CA TRP A 75 -3.16 -7.13 12.86
C TRP A 75 -3.05 -8.52 13.49
N ARG A 76 -3.57 -9.51 12.81
CA ARG A 76 -3.53 -10.93 13.21
C ARG A 76 -2.55 -11.68 12.30
N PRO A 77 -1.32 -11.96 12.77
CA PRO A 77 -0.29 -12.63 11.95
C PRO A 77 -0.70 -14.02 11.48
N GLU A 78 -1.59 -14.70 12.23
CA GLU A 78 -2.13 -16.00 11.87
C GLU A 78 -3.04 -15.97 10.64
N LEU A 79 -3.45 -14.81 10.18
CA LEU A 79 -4.27 -14.61 8.98
C LEU A 79 -3.44 -14.39 7.70
N GLU A 80 -2.14 -14.69 7.76
CA GLU A 80 -1.26 -14.82 6.61
C GLU A 80 -0.99 -13.52 5.83
N ASP A 81 -2.02 -12.83 5.34
CA ASP A 81 -1.93 -11.65 4.48
C ASP A 81 -2.85 -10.49 4.93
N ILE A 82 -2.69 -9.34 4.28
CA ILE A 82 -3.51 -8.15 4.51
C ILE A 82 -4.99 -8.41 4.16
N HIS A 83 -5.25 -9.17 3.11
CA HIS A 83 -6.61 -9.38 2.60
C HIS A 83 -7.44 -10.16 3.60
N MET A 84 -6.88 -11.24 4.15
CA MET A 84 -7.55 -12.02 5.19
C MET A 84 -7.76 -11.20 6.46
N ASN A 85 -6.84 -10.34 6.82
CA ASN A 85 -6.98 -9.43 7.95
C ASN A 85 -8.15 -8.45 7.76
N ILE A 86 -8.22 -7.78 6.61
CA ILE A 86 -9.29 -6.84 6.28
C ILE A 86 -10.63 -7.58 6.15
N GLU A 87 -10.67 -8.72 5.48
CA GLU A 87 -11.89 -9.54 5.32
C GLU A 87 -12.41 -10.04 6.67
N SER A 88 -11.53 -10.51 7.55
CA SER A 88 -11.89 -10.93 8.92
C SER A 88 -12.49 -9.76 9.70
N ARG A 89 -11.85 -8.59 9.68
CA ARG A 89 -12.37 -7.41 10.36
C ARG A 89 -13.69 -6.92 9.77
N LEU A 90 -13.84 -7.00 8.45
CA LEU A 90 -15.10 -6.69 7.79
C LEU A 90 -16.22 -7.64 8.27
N HIS A 91 -15.93 -8.94 8.39
CA HIS A 91 -16.88 -9.91 8.92
C HIS A 91 -17.29 -9.58 10.37
N ASP A 92 -16.34 -9.18 11.22
CA ASP A 92 -16.64 -8.76 12.59
C ASP A 92 -17.62 -7.56 12.63
N LEU A 93 -17.55 -6.65 11.64
CA LEU A 93 -18.35 -5.43 11.60
C LEU A 93 -19.73 -5.61 10.95
N VAL A 94 -19.85 -6.45 9.92
CA VAL A 94 -21.10 -6.55 9.14
C VAL A 94 -21.72 -7.95 9.16
N GLY A 95 -21.03 -8.96 9.68
CA GLY A 95 -21.52 -10.32 9.79
C GLY A 95 -21.39 -11.15 8.52
N PRO A 96 -22.20 -12.22 8.36
CA PRO A 96 -21.96 -13.27 7.36
C PRO A 96 -21.97 -12.81 5.90
N TYR A 97 -22.69 -11.73 5.57
CA TYR A 97 -22.71 -11.26 4.18
C TYR A 97 -21.40 -10.57 3.74
N ALA A 98 -20.46 -10.32 4.67
CA ALA A 98 -19.10 -9.90 4.30
C ALA A 98 -18.46 -10.86 3.30
N GLY A 99 -18.68 -12.16 3.43
CA GLY A 99 -18.15 -13.18 2.52
C GLY A 99 -18.60 -13.02 1.06
N LYS A 100 -19.73 -12.36 0.80
CA LYS A 100 -20.22 -12.10 -0.57
C LYS A 100 -19.22 -11.26 -1.38
N ILE A 101 -18.38 -10.46 -0.74
CA ILE A 101 -17.40 -9.61 -1.43
C ILE A 101 -16.33 -10.41 -2.18
N HIS A 102 -16.19 -11.69 -1.86
CA HIS A 102 -15.27 -12.60 -2.54
C HIS A 102 -15.87 -13.31 -3.75
N THR A 103 -17.16 -13.13 -4.00
CA THR A 103 -17.88 -13.81 -5.09
C THR A 103 -17.31 -13.45 -6.45
N GLY A 104 -16.93 -14.46 -7.21
CA GLY A 104 -16.50 -14.31 -8.62
C GLY A 104 -15.12 -13.71 -8.84
N LYS A 105 -14.32 -13.49 -7.80
CA LYS A 105 -12.93 -13.02 -7.95
C LYS A 105 -11.92 -14.06 -7.42
N SER A 106 -10.77 -14.13 -8.07
CA SER A 106 -9.60 -14.82 -7.54
C SER A 106 -8.78 -13.90 -6.65
N ARG A 107 -8.10 -14.45 -5.64
CA ARG A 107 -7.10 -13.71 -4.87
C ARG A 107 -6.00 -13.14 -5.78
N ASN A 108 -5.62 -13.85 -6.84
CA ASN A 108 -4.63 -13.38 -7.82
C ASN A 108 -5.09 -12.14 -8.56
N ASP A 109 -6.37 -12.04 -8.95
CA ASP A 109 -6.92 -10.85 -9.60
C ASP A 109 -6.90 -9.64 -8.65
N GLN A 110 -7.23 -9.88 -7.39
CA GLN A 110 -7.19 -8.88 -6.33
C GLN A 110 -5.75 -8.36 -6.15
N ILE A 111 -4.78 -9.24 -5.95
CA ILE A 111 -3.37 -8.90 -5.75
C ILE A 111 -2.83 -8.12 -6.95
N ALA A 112 -2.98 -8.63 -8.18
CA ALA A 112 -2.50 -7.96 -9.38
C ALA A 112 -3.11 -6.56 -9.58
N THR A 113 -4.36 -6.38 -9.18
CA THR A 113 -5.05 -5.08 -9.28
C THR A 113 -4.52 -4.09 -8.26
N ILE A 114 -4.40 -4.47 -6.99
CA ILE A 114 -3.93 -3.57 -5.93
C ILE A 114 -2.46 -3.19 -6.11
N GLU A 115 -1.61 -4.12 -6.58
CA GLU A 115 -0.22 -3.82 -6.91
C GLU A 115 -0.11 -2.76 -8.01
N ARG A 116 -0.89 -2.89 -9.08
CA ARG A 116 -0.94 -1.88 -10.14
C ARG A 116 -1.45 -0.53 -9.65
N MET A 117 -2.47 -0.52 -8.79
CA MET A 117 -2.96 0.71 -8.16
C MET A 117 -1.89 1.36 -7.29
N TYR A 118 -1.21 0.57 -6.46
CA TYR A 118 -0.12 1.04 -5.61
C TYR A 118 1.04 1.63 -6.41
N VAL A 119 1.50 0.92 -7.43
CA VAL A 119 2.58 1.40 -8.31
C VAL A 119 2.18 2.69 -9.00
N LYS A 120 0.97 2.76 -9.56
CA LYS A 120 0.43 3.99 -10.17
C LYS A 120 0.47 5.17 -9.20
N ASN A 121 -0.07 4.99 -8.00
CA ASN A 121 -0.11 6.05 -6.98
C ASN A 121 1.30 6.47 -6.55
N SER A 122 2.21 5.50 -6.39
CA SER A 122 3.61 5.75 -6.02
C SER A 122 4.38 6.52 -7.11
N VAL A 123 4.14 6.20 -8.38
CA VAL A 123 4.72 6.92 -9.53
C VAL A 123 4.25 8.36 -9.58
N LEU A 124 2.95 8.61 -9.37
CA LEU A 124 2.40 9.96 -9.35
C LEU A 124 2.98 10.81 -8.19
N ASP A 125 3.14 10.22 -7.01
CA ASP A 125 3.77 10.87 -5.87
C ASP A 125 5.26 11.17 -6.13
N LEU A 126 5.99 10.20 -6.72
CA LEU A 126 7.38 10.38 -7.11
C LEU A 126 7.54 11.49 -8.15
N PHE A 127 6.67 11.51 -9.16
CA PHE A 127 6.67 12.56 -10.19
C PHE A 127 6.55 13.95 -9.56
N SER A 128 5.56 14.14 -8.68
CA SER A 128 5.39 15.42 -7.97
C SER A 128 6.60 15.82 -7.11
N LYS A 129 7.32 14.84 -6.53
CA LYS A 129 8.53 15.10 -5.75
C LYS A 129 9.72 15.50 -6.63
N ILE A 130 9.83 14.91 -7.83
CA ILE A 130 10.86 15.25 -8.80
C ILE A 130 10.62 16.67 -9.32
N GLU A 131 9.39 17.04 -9.67
CA GLU A 131 9.05 18.39 -10.11
C GLU A 131 9.46 19.44 -9.07
N LYS A 132 9.12 19.22 -7.80
CA LYS A 132 9.54 20.12 -6.71
C LYS A 132 11.06 20.22 -6.57
N LEU A 133 11.76 19.10 -6.69
CA LEU A 133 13.22 19.10 -6.63
C LEU A 133 13.82 19.92 -7.77
N GLN A 134 13.31 19.77 -8.99
CA GLN A 134 13.76 20.55 -10.15
C GLN A 134 13.49 22.04 -9.93
N GLU A 135 12.30 22.40 -9.45
CA GLU A 135 11.94 23.79 -9.12
C GLU A 135 12.91 24.40 -8.10
N GLU A 136 13.20 23.69 -7.01
CA GLU A 136 14.15 24.14 -5.98
C GLU A 136 15.57 24.31 -6.51
N ILE A 137 16.02 23.43 -7.42
CA ILE A 137 17.34 23.55 -8.07
C ILE A 137 17.39 24.81 -8.94
N VAL A 138 16.34 25.08 -9.73
CA VAL A 138 16.25 26.29 -10.56
C VAL A 138 16.28 27.56 -9.69
N ILE A 139 15.45 27.62 -8.66
CA ILE A 139 15.41 28.76 -7.72
C ILE A 139 16.80 28.96 -7.08
N LYS A 140 17.46 27.87 -6.70
CA LYS A 140 18.81 27.92 -6.14
C LYS A 140 19.82 28.44 -7.13
N ALA A 141 19.75 28.02 -8.40
CA ALA A 141 20.61 28.47 -9.46
C ALA A 141 20.43 30.00 -9.72
N GLU A 142 19.16 30.45 -9.83
CA GLU A 142 18.83 31.87 -10.02
C GLU A 142 19.35 32.76 -8.88
N SER A 143 19.30 32.29 -7.65
CA SER A 143 19.80 33.04 -6.48
C SER A 143 21.34 33.11 -6.40
N HIS A 144 22.10 32.44 -7.30
CA HIS A 144 23.55 32.35 -7.28
C HIS A 144 24.18 32.54 -8.66
N LEU A 145 23.59 33.44 -9.46
CA LEU A 145 24.08 33.69 -10.83
C LEU A 145 25.53 34.23 -10.88
N ASP A 146 25.93 35.00 -9.87
CA ASP A 146 27.27 35.61 -9.81
C ASP A 146 28.25 34.84 -8.90
N PHE A 147 27.86 33.69 -8.39
CA PHE A 147 28.70 32.95 -7.46
C PHE A 147 29.72 32.08 -8.20
N VAL A 148 30.99 32.52 -8.19
CA VAL A 148 32.10 31.81 -8.82
C VAL A 148 32.67 30.78 -7.88
N MET A 149 32.87 29.54 -8.37
CA MET A 149 33.50 28.45 -7.65
C MET A 149 34.54 27.70 -8.52
N PRO A 150 35.49 26.99 -7.92
CA PRO A 150 36.40 26.15 -8.70
C PRO A 150 35.63 24.87 -9.14
N SER A 151 35.79 24.51 -10.41
CA SER A 151 35.44 23.15 -10.84
C SER A 151 36.55 22.18 -10.46
N TYR A 152 36.25 20.89 -10.49
CA TYR A 152 37.17 19.82 -10.17
C TYR A 152 37.12 18.71 -11.22
N THR A 153 38.27 18.17 -11.54
CA THR A 153 38.44 16.94 -12.33
C THR A 153 39.54 16.11 -11.73
N HIS A 154 39.33 14.81 -11.55
CA HIS A 154 40.26 13.90 -10.89
C HIS A 154 40.74 14.40 -9.51
N LEU A 155 39.89 14.98 -8.72
CA LEU A 155 40.16 15.59 -7.41
C LEU A 155 41.10 16.79 -7.46
N GLN A 156 41.40 17.34 -8.65
CA GLN A 156 42.22 18.51 -8.86
C GLN A 156 41.35 19.71 -9.27
N ARG A 157 41.77 20.91 -8.84
CA ARG A 157 41.12 22.16 -9.25
C ARG A 157 41.31 22.37 -10.76
N ALA A 158 40.18 22.62 -11.43
CA ALA A 158 40.12 22.96 -12.82
C ALA A 158 39.75 24.45 -12.99
N GLN A 159 39.09 24.81 -14.08
CA GLN A 159 38.68 26.18 -14.37
C GLN A 159 37.61 26.71 -13.42
N PRO A 160 37.49 28.04 -13.21
CA PRO A 160 36.35 28.63 -12.51
C PRO A 160 35.03 28.38 -13.25
N ILE A 161 33.96 28.10 -12.50
CA ILE A 161 32.62 27.98 -13.02
C ILE A 161 31.62 28.74 -12.11
N LEU A 162 30.45 29.01 -12.62
CA LEU A 162 29.34 29.55 -11.80
C LEU A 162 28.64 28.40 -11.07
N LEU A 163 28.24 28.64 -9.82
CA LEU A 163 27.43 27.67 -9.07
C LEU A 163 26.09 27.41 -9.78
N SER A 164 25.48 28.43 -10.34
CA SER A 164 24.27 28.30 -11.16
C SER A 164 24.45 27.33 -12.33
N HIS A 165 25.60 27.41 -13.04
CA HIS A 165 25.90 26.48 -14.11
C HIS A 165 26.11 25.03 -13.62
N GLN A 166 26.69 24.86 -12.43
CA GLN A 166 26.84 23.52 -11.83
C GLN A 166 25.53 22.87 -11.41
N LEU A 167 24.54 23.69 -11.04
CA LEU A 167 23.22 23.20 -10.62
C LEU A 167 22.31 22.85 -11.79
N MET A 168 22.48 23.48 -12.94
CA MET A 168 21.71 23.27 -14.17
C MET A 168 22.35 22.21 -15.08
#